data_813e0600d248628b87538a78945821a8
#
_entry.id   813e0600d248628b87538a78945821a8
#
_cell.length_a   1.000
_cell.length_b   1.000
_cell.length_c   1.000
_cell.angle_alpha   90.00
_cell.angle_beta   90.00
_cell.angle_gamma   90.00
#
_symmetry.space_group_name_H-M   'P 1'
#
loop_
_entity.id
_entity.type
_entity.pdbx_description
1 polymer ?
#
loop_
_entity_poly.entity_id
_entity_poly.type
_entity_poly.pdbx_seq_one_letter_code
_entity_poly.pdbx_strand_id
1 'polypeptide(L)'
;IRLDYAHGTGHGVGYFLNVHEGPHAISKRNKVKLKEGMIISNEPGYYEKGKFGIRIENLIRIKKNNKGYCFDNLTMAPIDKSLINRKILQNNEVKWLNNYHQDVFINLKKYMNKSELVDLKQACSKI
;
A
#
# COMPACT_ATOMS: atom_id res chain seq x y z
N ILE A 1 14.83 -9.96 15.59
CA ILE A 1 15.51 -8.68 15.27
C ILE A 1 14.42 -7.62 15.29
N ARG A 2 14.59 -6.58 16.11
CA ARG A 2 13.63 -5.48 16.20
C ARG A 2 14.07 -4.39 15.22
N LEU A 3 13.46 -4.37 14.04
CA LEU A 3 13.70 -3.35 13.03
C LEU A 3 12.67 -2.21 13.20
N ASP A 4 13.09 -0.98 12.94
CA ASP A 4 12.21 0.21 12.93
C ASP A 4 12.73 1.18 11.86
N TYR A 5 11.94 2.18 11.50
CA TYR A 5 12.26 3.24 10.56
C TYR A 5 11.96 4.62 11.17
N ALA A 6 12.68 5.64 10.71
CA ALA A 6 12.72 6.97 11.35
C ALA A 6 11.54 7.90 10.99
N HIS A 7 10.53 7.40 10.29
CA HIS A 7 9.35 8.19 9.91
C HIS A 7 8.03 7.58 10.42
N GLY A 8 6.93 8.30 10.33
CA GLY A 8 5.60 7.75 10.59
C GLY A 8 5.23 6.67 9.58
N THR A 9 4.40 5.73 9.98
CA THR A 9 3.90 4.68 9.07
C THR A 9 2.90 5.23 8.06
N GLY A 10 2.28 6.38 8.36
CA GLY A 10 1.36 7.03 7.47
C GLY A 10 0.88 8.37 7.99
N HIS A 11 0.37 9.17 7.10
CA HIS A 11 -0.14 10.52 7.33
C HIS A 11 -1.47 10.73 6.63
N GLY A 12 -2.25 11.71 7.06
CA GLY A 12 -3.42 12.16 6.33
C GLY A 12 -3.04 12.75 4.98
N VAL A 13 -3.93 12.59 4.02
CA VAL A 13 -3.79 13.13 2.66
C VAL A 13 -4.85 14.20 2.44
N GLY A 14 -4.43 15.34 1.95
CA GLY A 14 -5.29 16.48 1.73
C GLY A 14 -6.27 16.29 0.58
N TYR A 15 -7.46 16.76 0.80
CA TYR A 15 -8.52 16.78 -0.19
C TYR A 15 -8.18 17.63 -1.42
N PHE A 16 -7.38 18.69 -1.24
CA PHE A 16 -7.04 19.64 -2.30
C PHE A 16 -5.54 19.64 -2.62
N LEU A 17 -5.05 18.49 -3.12
CA LEU A 17 -3.68 18.27 -3.59
C LEU A 17 -2.58 18.36 -2.51
N ASN A 18 -2.92 18.50 -1.23
CA ASN A 18 -1.92 18.54 -0.19
C ASN A 18 -1.52 17.12 0.23
N VAL A 19 -0.31 16.70 -0.10
CA VAL A 19 0.18 15.34 0.15
C VAL A 19 0.19 15.02 1.64
N HIS A 20 0.61 15.96 2.49
CA HIS A 20 0.64 15.80 3.94
C HIS A 20 -0.39 16.72 4.58
N GLU A 21 -1.51 16.18 5.01
CA GLU A 21 -2.54 16.93 5.70
C GLU A 21 -3.09 16.15 6.90
N GLY A 22 -2.88 16.74 8.08
CA GLY A 22 -3.41 16.21 9.33
C GLY A 22 -4.91 16.50 9.51
N PRO A 23 -5.44 16.18 10.70
CA PRO A 23 -4.71 15.84 11.94
C PRO A 23 -4.42 14.34 12.15
N HIS A 24 -4.90 13.45 11.30
CA HIS A 24 -4.79 11.99 11.48
C HIS A 24 -3.50 11.43 10.87
N ALA A 25 -2.98 10.37 11.48
CA ALA A 25 -1.78 9.67 11.00
C ALA A 25 -1.68 8.26 11.59
N ILE A 26 -0.91 7.38 10.95
CA ILE A 26 -0.43 6.13 11.53
C ILE A 26 0.94 6.40 12.17
N SER A 27 0.93 6.74 13.45
CA SER A 27 2.14 7.10 14.19
C SER A 27 1.95 6.83 15.68
N LYS A 28 3.01 6.41 16.37
CA LYS A 28 3.02 6.22 17.84
C LYS A 28 2.70 7.50 18.61
N ARG A 29 2.93 8.67 18.01
CA ARG A 29 2.71 9.99 18.63
C ARG A 29 1.34 10.57 18.35
N ASN A 30 0.66 10.09 17.31
CA ASN A 30 -0.67 10.61 16.97
C ASN A 30 -1.73 10.08 17.92
N LYS A 31 -2.60 10.98 18.40
CA LYS A 31 -3.71 10.67 19.31
C LYS A 31 -5.09 10.81 18.65
N VAL A 32 -5.12 11.23 17.39
CA VAL A 32 -6.37 11.42 16.66
C VAL A 32 -6.91 10.04 16.25
N LYS A 33 -8.11 9.73 16.69
CA LYS A 33 -8.78 8.47 16.33
C LYS A 33 -9.14 8.48 14.85
N LEU A 34 -8.82 7.40 14.18
CA LEU A 34 -9.22 7.20 12.78
C LEU A 34 -10.75 7.04 12.69
N LYS A 35 -11.35 7.66 11.69
CA LYS A 35 -12.80 7.62 11.43
C LYS A 35 -13.05 7.13 10.03
N GLU A 36 -14.24 6.59 9.80
CA GLU A 36 -14.68 6.19 8.46
C GLU A 36 -14.62 7.36 7.47
N GLY A 37 -14.17 7.06 6.25
CA GLY A 37 -13.98 8.04 5.18
C GLY A 37 -12.61 8.72 5.17
N MET A 38 -11.84 8.68 6.27
CA MET A 38 -10.49 9.25 6.28
C MET A 38 -9.58 8.50 5.31
N ILE A 39 -8.75 9.26 4.58
CA ILE A 39 -7.72 8.75 3.68
C ILE A 39 -6.38 9.01 4.31
N ILE A 40 -5.53 7.97 4.34
CA ILE A 40 -4.19 8.02 4.90
C ILE A 40 -3.21 7.26 4.01
N SER A 41 -1.94 7.64 4.03
CA SER A 41 -0.87 6.79 3.51
C SER A 41 -0.61 5.62 4.45
N ASN A 42 -0.13 4.50 3.90
CA ASN A 42 0.44 3.39 4.64
C ASN A 42 1.76 3.03 3.95
N GLU A 43 2.86 3.45 4.55
CA GLU A 43 4.18 3.54 3.91
C GLU A 43 5.32 2.99 4.77
N PRO A 44 5.21 1.76 5.30
CA PRO A 44 6.31 1.15 6.03
C PRO A 44 7.54 1.02 5.14
N GLY A 45 8.72 1.13 5.73
CA GLY A 45 9.97 1.05 5.00
C GLY A 45 11.08 0.34 5.76
N TYR A 46 12.09 -0.08 5.04
CA TYR A 46 13.35 -0.58 5.55
C TYR A 46 14.51 0.19 4.91
N TYR A 47 15.44 0.66 5.73
CA TYR A 47 16.54 1.50 5.26
C TYR A 47 17.85 1.04 5.87
N GLU A 48 18.83 0.77 5.03
CA GLU A 48 20.19 0.43 5.45
C GLU A 48 21.14 1.56 5.07
N LYS A 49 21.66 2.28 6.07
CA LYS A 49 22.49 3.47 5.87
C LYS A 49 23.67 3.21 4.94
N GLY A 50 23.81 4.02 3.90
CA GLY A 50 24.88 3.94 2.91
C GLY A 50 24.71 2.80 1.89
N LYS A 51 23.58 2.07 1.90
CA LYS A 51 23.34 0.96 0.98
C LYS A 51 22.05 1.15 0.18
N PHE A 52 20.88 1.01 0.80
CA PHE A 52 19.60 1.10 0.10
C PHE A 52 18.44 1.42 1.05
N GLY A 53 17.31 1.80 0.46
CA GLY A 53 16.02 1.92 1.13
C GLY A 53 14.93 1.29 0.30
N ILE A 54 13.97 0.66 0.96
CA ILE A 54 12.77 0.09 0.33
C ILE A 54 11.56 0.61 1.09
N ARG A 55 10.57 1.13 0.36
CA ARG A 55 9.27 1.54 0.86
C ARG A 55 8.19 0.97 -0.04
N ILE A 56 7.17 0.39 0.55
CA ILE A 56 5.93 0.04 -0.15
C ILE A 56 4.85 0.94 0.42
N GLU A 57 4.25 1.76 -0.44
CA GLU A 57 3.30 2.78 -0.02
C GLU A 57 1.99 2.67 -0.78
N ASN A 58 0.91 2.60 -0.03
CA ASN A 58 -0.44 2.68 -0.57
C ASN A 58 -1.24 3.76 0.16
N LEU A 59 -2.09 4.45 -0.57
CA LEU A 59 -3.19 5.20 0.02
C LEU A 59 -4.31 4.24 0.39
N ILE A 60 -4.82 4.38 1.59
CA ILE A 60 -5.90 3.56 2.12
C ILE A 60 -7.01 4.45 2.68
N ARG A 61 -8.25 4.00 2.52
CA ARG A 61 -9.44 4.63 3.11
C ARG A 61 -9.92 3.82 4.31
N ILE A 62 -10.25 4.50 5.39
CA ILE A 62 -10.90 3.88 6.54
C ILE A 62 -12.35 3.56 6.16
N LYS A 63 -12.74 2.31 6.32
CA LYS A 63 -14.08 1.80 6.07
C LYS A 63 -14.63 1.10 7.29
N LYS A 64 -15.93 1.16 7.49
CA LYS A 64 -16.62 0.42 8.55
C LYS A 64 -17.47 -0.69 7.93
N ASN A 65 -17.49 -1.84 8.55
CA ASN A 65 -18.36 -2.96 8.23
C ASN A 65 -18.92 -3.59 9.51
N ASN A 66 -19.70 -4.67 9.37
CA ASN A 66 -20.33 -5.35 10.51
C ASN A 66 -19.33 -5.98 11.50
N LYS A 67 -18.04 -6.10 11.14
CA LYS A 67 -16.98 -6.64 12.00
C LYS A 67 -16.10 -5.55 12.62
N GLY A 68 -16.34 -4.27 12.30
CA GLY A 68 -15.58 -3.14 12.79
C GLY A 68 -14.95 -2.30 11.67
N TYR A 69 -13.82 -1.65 11.99
CA TYR A 69 -13.08 -0.86 11.02
C TYR A 69 -12.12 -1.74 10.20
N CYS A 70 -12.01 -1.44 8.93
CA CYS A 70 -11.05 -2.06 8.01
C CYS A 70 -10.51 -1.01 7.03
N PHE A 71 -9.55 -1.41 6.23
CA PHE A 71 -8.93 -0.57 5.21
C PHE A 71 -9.41 -0.99 3.82
N ASP A 72 -9.65 0.01 2.98
CA ASP A 72 -9.96 -0.12 1.57
C ASP A 72 -8.81 0.49 0.78
N ASN A 73 -8.17 -0.28 -0.08
CA ASN A 73 -7.00 0.20 -0.80
C ASN A 73 -7.41 1.11 -1.96
N LEU A 74 -6.75 2.26 -2.09
CA LEU A 74 -6.98 3.23 -3.16
C LEU A 74 -5.89 3.22 -4.23
N THR A 75 -4.66 2.85 -3.86
CA THR A 75 -3.54 2.80 -4.80
C THR A 75 -3.68 1.62 -5.75
N MET A 76 -3.64 1.90 -7.05
CA MET A 76 -3.73 0.91 -8.12
C MET A 76 -2.42 0.85 -8.90
N ALA A 77 -1.33 0.46 -8.22
CA ALA A 77 -0.01 0.28 -8.82
C ALA A 77 0.53 -1.12 -8.47
N PRO A 78 1.05 -1.89 -9.42
CA PRO A 78 1.65 -3.19 -9.12
C PRO A 78 2.86 -3.02 -8.20
N ILE A 79 2.99 -3.89 -7.21
CA ILE A 79 4.20 -4.00 -6.40
C ILE A 79 5.25 -4.75 -7.21
N ASP A 80 6.48 -4.19 -7.30
CA ASP A 80 7.58 -4.84 -8.01
C ASP A 80 7.95 -6.16 -7.32
N LYS A 81 7.81 -7.26 -8.07
CA LYS A 81 8.06 -8.61 -7.58
C LYS A 81 9.53 -9.02 -7.65
N SER A 82 10.35 -8.31 -8.42
CA SER A 82 11.77 -8.66 -8.64
C SER A 82 12.59 -8.65 -7.35
N LEU A 83 12.19 -7.83 -6.39
CA LEU A 83 12.84 -7.70 -5.08
C LEU A 83 12.20 -8.58 -3.99
N ILE A 84 11.19 -9.39 -4.31
CA ILE A 84 10.48 -10.20 -3.33
C ILE A 84 11.06 -11.61 -3.28
N ASN A 85 11.59 -11.98 -2.11
CA ASN A 85 11.97 -13.36 -1.87
C ASN A 85 10.76 -14.21 -1.46
N ARG A 86 10.19 -14.94 -2.45
CA ARG A 86 9.00 -15.79 -2.25
C ARG A 86 9.17 -16.82 -1.13
N LYS A 87 10.40 -17.29 -0.87
CA LYS A 87 10.66 -18.36 0.10
C LYS A 87 10.45 -17.93 1.56
N ILE A 88 10.51 -16.62 1.84
CA ILE A 88 10.31 -16.10 3.20
C ILE A 88 8.89 -15.57 3.44
N LEU A 89 8.07 -15.49 2.38
CA LEU A 89 6.66 -15.08 2.51
C LEU A 89 5.80 -16.23 3.04
N GLN A 90 4.92 -15.90 3.97
CA GLN A 90 3.87 -16.81 4.43
C GLN A 90 2.77 -16.96 3.36
N ASN A 91 2.00 -18.04 3.43
CA ASN A 91 0.94 -18.30 2.45
C ASN A 91 -0.16 -17.23 2.41
N ASN A 92 -0.50 -16.63 3.55
CA ASN A 92 -1.45 -15.53 3.64
C ASN A 92 -0.92 -14.25 2.98
N GLU A 93 0.39 -13.96 3.09
CA GLU A 93 1.03 -12.81 2.46
C GLU A 93 1.06 -12.97 0.94
N VAL A 94 1.40 -14.15 0.45
CA VAL A 94 1.33 -14.49 -0.99
C VAL A 94 -0.08 -14.36 -1.52
N LYS A 95 -1.06 -14.87 -0.79
CA LYS A 95 -2.47 -14.75 -1.17
C LYS A 95 -2.91 -13.28 -1.23
N TRP A 96 -2.51 -12.50 -0.23
CA TRP A 96 -2.79 -11.07 -0.19
C TRP A 96 -2.19 -10.34 -1.41
N LEU A 97 -0.91 -10.56 -1.69
CA LEU A 97 -0.22 -9.92 -2.81
C LEU A 97 -0.83 -10.29 -4.17
N ASN A 98 -1.17 -11.57 -4.36
CA ASN A 98 -1.81 -12.02 -5.59
C ASN A 98 -3.21 -11.43 -5.76
N ASN A 99 -4.00 -11.32 -4.70
CA ASN A 99 -5.30 -10.67 -4.73
C ASN A 99 -5.17 -9.16 -5.03
N TYR A 100 -4.21 -8.48 -4.38
CA TYR A 100 -3.92 -7.08 -4.64
C TYR A 100 -3.58 -6.84 -6.12
N HIS A 101 -2.66 -7.64 -6.70
CA HIS A 101 -2.33 -7.56 -8.12
C HIS A 101 -3.52 -7.85 -9.03
N GLN A 102 -4.39 -8.78 -8.65
CA GLN A 102 -5.63 -9.05 -9.38
C GLN A 102 -6.56 -7.84 -9.38
N ASP A 103 -6.72 -7.18 -8.25
CA ASP A 103 -7.55 -5.98 -8.12
C ASP A 103 -6.96 -4.83 -8.96
N VAL A 104 -5.65 -4.62 -8.92
CA VAL A 104 -4.95 -3.65 -9.77
C VAL A 104 -5.22 -3.94 -11.25
N PHE A 105 -5.03 -5.18 -11.69
CA PHE A 105 -5.27 -5.58 -13.07
C PHE A 105 -6.71 -5.34 -13.52
N ILE A 106 -7.69 -5.77 -12.72
CA ILE A 106 -9.12 -5.62 -13.05
C ILE A 106 -9.50 -4.14 -13.20
N ASN A 107 -9.01 -3.29 -12.31
CA ASN A 107 -9.34 -1.87 -12.30
C ASN A 107 -8.67 -1.10 -13.43
N LEU A 108 -7.42 -1.45 -13.80
CA LEU A 108 -6.64 -0.69 -14.79
C LEU A 108 -6.79 -1.19 -16.22
N LYS A 109 -7.04 -2.49 -16.45
CA LYS A 109 -7.06 -3.08 -17.80
C LYS A 109 -7.92 -2.36 -18.83
N LYS A 110 -9.00 -1.72 -18.39
CA LYS A 110 -9.94 -0.99 -19.27
C LYS A 110 -9.40 0.33 -19.80
N TYR A 111 -8.33 0.83 -19.22
CA TYR A 111 -7.67 2.08 -19.61
C TYR A 111 -6.41 1.86 -20.44
N MET A 112 -5.97 0.59 -20.60
CA MET A 112 -4.71 0.23 -21.23
C MET A 112 -4.89 -0.05 -22.73
N ASN A 113 -3.96 0.39 -23.54
CA ASN A 113 -3.82 -0.08 -24.92
C ASN A 113 -3.28 -1.52 -24.96
N LYS A 114 -3.13 -2.11 -26.18
CA LYS A 114 -2.69 -3.51 -26.35
C LYS A 114 -1.30 -3.78 -25.77
N SER A 115 -0.35 -2.87 -25.95
CA SER A 115 1.02 -3.04 -25.42
C SER A 115 1.04 -2.91 -23.90
N GLU A 116 0.44 -1.85 -23.36
CA GLU A 116 0.35 -1.60 -21.93
C GLU A 116 -0.39 -2.72 -21.19
N LEU A 117 -1.38 -3.35 -21.84
CA LEU A 117 -2.10 -4.48 -21.26
C LEU A 117 -1.19 -5.72 -21.07
N VAL A 118 -0.25 -5.93 -21.97
CA VAL A 118 0.77 -7.00 -21.82
C VAL A 118 1.65 -6.73 -20.61
N ASP A 119 2.16 -5.51 -20.49
CA ASP A 119 3.03 -5.10 -19.39
C ASP A 119 2.30 -5.16 -18.04
N LEU A 120 1.07 -4.64 -18.00
CA LEU A 120 0.22 -4.71 -16.81
C LEU A 120 -0.05 -6.16 -16.39
N LYS A 121 -0.34 -7.05 -17.35
CA LYS A 121 -0.58 -8.48 -17.09
C LYS A 121 0.67 -9.15 -16.51
N GLN A 122 1.84 -8.82 -17.04
CA GLN A 122 3.11 -9.33 -16.52
C GLN A 122 3.39 -8.81 -15.10
N ALA A 123 3.25 -7.51 -14.88
CA ALA A 123 3.44 -6.88 -13.58
C ALA A 123 2.50 -7.47 -12.51
N CYS A 124 1.24 -7.70 -12.87
CA CYS A 124 0.21 -8.25 -11.98
C CYS A 124 0.15 -9.79 -11.95
N SER A 125 1.07 -10.50 -12.61
CA SER A 125 1.09 -11.97 -12.58
C SER A 125 1.38 -12.49 -11.16
N LYS A 126 0.90 -13.71 -10.87
CA LYS A 126 1.12 -14.34 -9.55
C LYS A 126 2.61 -14.50 -9.23
N ILE A 127 2.92 -14.42 -7.95
CA ILE A 127 4.25 -14.69 -7.40
C ILE A 127 4.35 -16.14 -6.89
#